data_cb2ea9ebe0e974d1fbc3176fe088f4ae
#
_entry.id   cb2ea9ebe0e974d1fbc3176fe088f4ae
#
_cell.length_a   1.000
_cell.length_b   1.000
_cell.length_c   1.000
_cell.angle_alpha   90.00
_cell.angle_beta   90.00
_cell.angle_gamma   90.00
#
_symmetry.space_group_name_H-M   'P 1'
#
loop_
_entity.id
_entity.type
_entity.pdbx_description
1 polymer ?
#
loop_
_entity_poly.entity_id
_entity_poly.type
_entity_poly.pdbx_seq_one_letter_code
_entity_poly.pdbx_strand_id
1 'polypeptide(L)'
;MCMQVRTVAVIGAGTMGSGIAQVCAQSGWQTRIFDVFPESLDKGVEKIFSFWDKGIEKGKTTDNEKEKWSLNLKVCYEIAEALENVDLVIEAVPEIMHLKKEIFLKIEDLAPIHAILATNTSSLPISEIANTTNCPERVIGMHFFNPVPIMKLLELVKHEKCSKETIELAQSVGQEMGKETILVNDVPGFATSRLGVVLGNEAIKMLSQGVASASDIDTAMKLGYKHPMGPLELSDLVGLDVRRDILNSLAESFDDESYRPHPMLNNLVSEGSLGRKTKKGIYVWDENGKKERDDLPI
;
A
#
# COMPACT_ATOMS: atom_id res chain seq x y z
N MET A 1 -0.79 -26.99 -16.59
CA MET A 1 -0.40 -26.99 -15.17
C MET A 1 -0.41 -25.53 -14.75
N CYS A 2 -1.24 -25.13 -13.80
CA CYS A 2 -1.14 -23.77 -13.27
C CYS A 2 0.24 -23.62 -12.60
N MET A 3 0.96 -22.55 -12.91
CA MET A 3 2.21 -22.20 -12.25
C MET A 3 1.89 -21.93 -10.77
N GLN A 4 2.63 -22.56 -9.87
CA GLN A 4 2.49 -22.36 -8.44
C GLN A 4 3.68 -21.55 -7.95
N VAL A 5 3.42 -20.42 -7.29
CA VAL A 5 4.48 -19.61 -6.69
C VAL A 5 5.07 -20.35 -5.48
N ARG A 6 6.40 -20.45 -5.45
CA ARG A 6 7.17 -21.05 -4.35
C ARG A 6 8.30 -20.18 -3.86
N THR A 7 8.83 -19.34 -4.74
CA THR A 7 9.95 -18.44 -4.45
C THR A 7 9.59 -17.01 -4.84
N VAL A 8 9.67 -16.11 -3.88
CA VAL A 8 9.31 -14.70 -4.04
C VAL A 8 10.49 -13.81 -3.67
N ALA A 9 10.75 -12.80 -4.49
CA ALA A 9 11.64 -11.70 -4.13
C ALA A 9 10.83 -10.46 -3.79
N VAL A 10 11.18 -9.79 -2.71
CA VAL A 10 10.65 -8.48 -2.33
C VAL A 10 11.78 -7.46 -2.41
N ILE A 11 11.62 -6.47 -3.27
CA ILE A 11 12.62 -5.44 -3.56
C ILE A 11 12.20 -4.14 -2.88
N GLY A 12 12.95 -3.73 -1.86
CA GLY A 12 12.63 -2.67 -0.92
C GLY A 12 12.21 -3.25 0.43
N ALA A 13 12.92 -2.86 1.51
CA ALA A 13 12.69 -3.33 2.87
C ALA A 13 12.04 -2.27 3.79
N GLY A 14 11.43 -1.25 3.21
CA GLY A 14 10.65 -0.25 3.92
C GLY A 14 9.42 -0.83 4.62
N THR A 15 8.54 0.04 5.09
CA THR A 15 7.32 -0.37 5.83
C THR A 15 6.44 -1.34 5.04
N MET A 16 6.27 -1.09 3.72
CA MET A 16 5.47 -1.99 2.88
C MET A 16 6.21 -3.27 2.54
N GLY A 17 7.46 -3.17 2.06
CA GLY A 17 8.23 -4.34 1.64
C GLY A 17 8.48 -5.33 2.78
N SER A 18 8.81 -4.86 3.99
CA SER A 18 8.93 -5.75 5.16
C SER A 18 7.61 -6.48 5.46
N GLY A 19 6.47 -5.76 5.43
CA GLY A 19 5.17 -6.38 5.64
C GLY A 19 4.78 -7.37 4.54
N ILE A 20 5.13 -7.10 3.28
CA ILE A 20 4.90 -8.01 2.14
C ILE A 20 5.78 -9.26 2.30
N ALA A 21 7.08 -9.11 2.56
CA ALA A 21 7.98 -10.23 2.79
C ALA A 21 7.52 -11.10 3.97
N GLN A 22 7.04 -10.48 5.04
CA GLN A 22 6.46 -11.18 6.18
C GLN A 22 5.30 -12.09 5.74
N VAL A 23 4.34 -11.57 5.00
CA VAL A 23 3.15 -12.35 4.58
C VAL A 23 3.56 -13.46 3.59
N CYS A 24 4.50 -13.20 2.66
CA CYS A 24 5.04 -14.22 1.77
C CYS A 24 5.67 -15.38 2.56
N ALA A 25 6.52 -15.10 3.54
CA ALA A 25 7.14 -16.12 4.38
C ALA A 25 6.10 -16.92 5.21
N GLN A 26 5.05 -16.25 5.70
CA GLN A 26 3.93 -16.87 6.40
C GLN A 26 3.09 -17.78 5.51
N SER A 27 3.02 -17.49 4.20
CA SER A 27 2.34 -18.33 3.21
C SER A 27 3.14 -19.60 2.86
N GLY A 28 4.33 -19.78 3.43
CA GLY A 28 5.16 -20.96 3.22
C GLY A 28 6.10 -20.85 2.01
N TRP A 29 6.25 -19.68 1.41
CA TRP A 29 7.10 -19.45 0.26
C TRP A 29 8.51 -19.07 0.66
N GLN A 30 9.51 -19.55 -0.08
CA GLN A 30 10.89 -19.07 0.03
C GLN A 30 10.91 -17.59 -0.34
N THR A 31 11.05 -16.74 0.64
CA THR A 31 10.93 -15.28 0.51
C THR A 31 12.30 -14.65 0.66
N ARG A 32 12.74 -13.94 -0.35
CA ARG A 32 13.99 -13.20 -0.36
C ARG A 32 13.68 -11.71 -0.27
N ILE A 33 14.30 -11.03 0.67
CA ILE A 33 14.15 -9.58 0.84
C ILE A 33 15.47 -8.89 0.56
N PHE A 34 15.40 -7.83 -0.24
CA PHE A 34 16.56 -7.02 -0.64
C PHE A 34 16.23 -5.53 -0.50
N ASP A 35 17.21 -4.76 -0.06
CA ASP A 35 17.18 -3.29 -0.14
C ASP A 35 18.60 -2.80 -0.48
N VAL A 36 18.69 -1.71 -1.24
CA VAL A 36 19.97 -1.08 -1.60
C VAL A 36 20.66 -0.47 -0.37
N PHE A 37 19.91 -0.15 0.67
CA PHE A 37 20.40 0.35 1.93
C PHE A 37 20.40 -0.76 3.00
N PRO A 38 21.58 -1.28 3.41
CA PRO A 38 21.66 -2.35 4.42
C PRO A 38 20.93 -2.02 5.73
N GLU A 39 21.01 -0.76 6.18
CA GLU A 39 20.30 -0.33 7.39
C GLU A 39 18.77 -0.42 7.26
N SER A 40 18.22 -0.18 6.06
CA SER A 40 16.78 -0.34 5.80
C SER A 40 16.39 -1.80 5.80
N LEU A 41 17.27 -2.66 5.26
CA LEU A 41 17.10 -4.10 5.23
C LEU A 41 17.06 -4.67 6.66
N ASP A 42 18.06 -4.34 7.48
CA ASP A 42 18.13 -4.79 8.88
C ASP A 42 16.90 -4.34 9.67
N LYS A 43 16.54 -3.05 9.61
CA LYS A 43 15.33 -2.52 10.26
C LYS A 43 14.05 -3.18 9.76
N GLY A 44 13.97 -3.50 8.48
CA GLY A 44 12.83 -4.21 7.88
C GLY A 44 12.68 -5.61 8.46
N VAL A 45 13.78 -6.34 8.56
CA VAL A 45 13.83 -7.69 9.14
C VAL A 45 13.50 -7.66 10.64
N GLU A 46 14.07 -6.73 11.40
CA GLU A 46 13.74 -6.54 12.82
C GLU A 46 12.23 -6.30 13.03
N LYS A 47 11.59 -5.50 12.17
CA LYS A 47 10.13 -5.28 12.23
C LYS A 47 9.34 -6.56 12.00
N ILE A 48 9.76 -7.41 11.07
CA ILE A 48 9.11 -8.71 10.81
C ILE A 48 9.17 -9.57 12.07
N PHE A 49 10.34 -9.76 12.65
CA PHE A 49 10.51 -10.56 13.86
C PHE A 49 9.76 -9.98 15.06
N SER A 50 9.85 -8.67 15.27
CA SER A 50 9.09 -7.98 16.32
C SER A 50 7.57 -8.15 16.18
N PHE A 51 7.07 -8.19 14.94
CA PHE A 51 5.63 -8.43 14.72
C PHE A 51 5.24 -9.86 15.10
N TRP A 52 6.05 -10.86 14.76
CA TRP A 52 5.84 -12.24 15.16
C TRP A 52 5.91 -12.42 16.67
N ASP A 53 6.89 -11.81 17.34
CA ASP A 53 7.04 -11.84 18.81
C ASP A 53 5.81 -11.27 19.51
N LYS A 54 5.33 -10.10 19.05
CA LYS A 54 4.07 -9.53 19.54
C LYS A 54 2.85 -10.41 19.27
N GLY A 55 2.90 -11.21 18.20
CA GLY A 55 1.89 -12.23 17.90
C GLY A 55 1.89 -13.34 18.95
N ILE A 56 3.06 -13.83 19.36
CA ILE A 56 3.23 -14.85 20.40
C ILE A 56 2.74 -14.29 21.75
N GLU A 57 3.19 -13.11 22.14
CA GLU A 57 2.75 -12.44 23.38
C GLU A 57 1.22 -12.31 23.48
N LYS A 58 0.54 -12.12 22.33
CA LYS A 58 -0.91 -11.99 22.26
C LYS A 58 -1.65 -13.32 22.01
N GLY A 59 -0.94 -14.44 21.99
CA GLY A 59 -1.52 -15.77 21.72
C GLY A 59 -2.09 -15.92 20.29
N LYS A 60 -1.64 -15.12 19.34
CA LYS A 60 -2.06 -15.16 17.92
C LYS A 60 -1.10 -15.92 17.02
N THR A 61 0.08 -16.24 17.53
CA THR A 61 1.17 -16.92 16.83
C THR A 61 1.85 -17.83 17.84
N THR A 62 2.33 -18.97 17.40
CA THR A 62 3.10 -19.93 18.21
C THR A 62 4.59 -19.82 17.88
N ASP A 63 5.47 -20.25 18.80
CA ASP A 63 6.91 -20.33 18.55
C ASP A 63 7.24 -21.23 17.34
N ASN A 64 6.52 -22.32 17.16
CA ASN A 64 6.70 -23.23 16.03
C ASN A 64 6.33 -22.58 14.69
N GLU A 65 5.28 -21.75 14.64
CA GLU A 65 4.93 -20.98 13.44
C GLU A 65 6.02 -19.95 13.14
N LYS A 66 6.48 -19.20 14.13
CA LYS A 66 7.59 -18.24 13.95
C LYS A 66 8.85 -18.93 13.43
N GLU A 67 9.21 -20.08 13.98
CA GLU A 67 10.37 -20.86 13.52
C GLU A 67 10.20 -21.26 12.03
N LYS A 68 9.06 -21.82 11.65
CA LYS A 68 8.76 -22.17 10.24
C LYS A 68 8.84 -20.97 9.31
N TRP A 69 8.27 -19.83 9.70
CA TRP A 69 8.27 -18.62 8.87
C TRP A 69 9.68 -18.03 8.75
N SER A 70 10.48 -18.10 9.81
CA SER A 70 11.86 -17.61 9.77
C SER A 70 12.75 -18.42 8.81
N LEU A 71 12.50 -19.72 8.68
CA LEU A 71 13.18 -20.58 7.69
C LEU A 71 12.83 -20.24 6.24
N ASN A 72 11.69 -19.63 6.03
CA ASN A 72 11.24 -19.19 4.71
C ASN A 72 11.78 -17.79 4.33
N LEU A 73 12.34 -17.03 5.27
CA LEU A 73 12.81 -15.66 5.03
C LEU A 73 14.33 -15.64 4.88
N LYS A 74 14.80 -15.18 3.71
CA LYS A 74 16.22 -15.01 3.41
C LYS A 74 16.52 -13.54 3.15
N VAL A 75 17.50 -13.00 3.86
CA VAL A 75 18.06 -11.66 3.61
C VAL A 75 19.07 -11.76 2.49
N CYS A 76 18.95 -10.92 1.49
CA CYS A 76 19.90 -10.84 0.37
C CYS A 76 20.52 -9.45 0.33
N TYR A 77 21.84 -9.39 0.16
CA TYR A 77 22.59 -8.14 0.04
C TYR A 77 22.90 -7.76 -1.40
N GLU A 78 22.67 -8.68 -2.33
CA GLU A 78 22.81 -8.45 -3.76
C GLU A 78 21.46 -8.73 -4.45
N ILE A 79 21.06 -7.83 -5.35
CA ILE A 79 19.80 -7.98 -6.07
C ILE A 79 19.77 -9.24 -6.93
N ALA A 80 20.90 -9.63 -7.53
CA ALA A 80 20.99 -10.85 -8.33
C ALA A 80 20.70 -12.12 -7.50
N GLU A 81 21.17 -12.15 -6.24
CA GLU A 81 20.86 -13.24 -5.32
C GLU A 81 19.36 -13.28 -4.99
N ALA A 82 18.74 -12.12 -4.77
CA ALA A 82 17.32 -12.04 -4.49
C ALA A 82 16.47 -12.55 -5.65
N LEU A 83 16.87 -12.30 -6.88
CA LEU A 83 16.12 -12.60 -8.11
C LEU A 83 16.41 -13.98 -8.71
N GLU A 84 17.36 -14.73 -8.17
CA GLU A 84 17.72 -16.05 -8.70
C GLU A 84 16.57 -17.06 -8.56
N ASN A 85 16.11 -17.66 -9.67
CA ASN A 85 15.08 -18.70 -9.70
C ASN A 85 13.76 -18.33 -8.95
N VAL A 86 13.33 -17.08 -9.03
CA VAL A 86 12.07 -16.62 -8.44
C VAL A 86 10.89 -16.83 -9.39
N ASP A 87 9.70 -17.04 -8.83
CA ASP A 87 8.43 -17.12 -9.56
C ASP A 87 7.70 -15.77 -9.58
N LEU A 88 7.92 -14.95 -8.55
CA LEU A 88 7.26 -13.66 -8.36
C LEU A 88 8.26 -12.65 -7.77
N VAL A 89 8.27 -11.46 -8.33
CA VAL A 89 8.99 -10.31 -7.76
C VAL A 89 7.98 -9.25 -7.37
N ILE A 90 8.05 -8.74 -6.14
CA ILE A 90 7.20 -7.65 -5.67
C ILE A 90 8.09 -6.46 -5.34
N GLU A 91 8.00 -5.41 -6.13
CA GLU A 91 8.71 -4.16 -5.91
C GLU A 91 7.94 -3.27 -4.92
N ALA A 92 8.64 -2.77 -3.91
CA ALA A 92 8.13 -1.89 -2.86
C ALA A 92 9.14 -0.76 -2.50
N VAL A 93 9.86 -0.26 -3.51
CA VAL A 93 10.76 0.91 -3.38
C VAL A 93 9.96 2.22 -3.27
N PRO A 94 10.59 3.36 -2.94
CA PRO A 94 9.89 4.64 -2.83
C PRO A 94 9.01 4.98 -4.04
N GLU A 95 7.90 5.69 -3.80
CA GLU A 95 6.86 6.03 -4.79
C GLU A 95 7.33 7.11 -5.75
N ILE A 96 8.35 6.79 -6.56
CA ILE A 96 9.02 7.69 -7.51
C ILE A 96 9.12 6.97 -8.85
N MET A 97 8.45 7.48 -9.88
CA MET A 97 8.32 6.82 -11.19
C MET A 97 9.67 6.44 -11.82
N HIS A 98 10.63 7.36 -11.88
CA HIS A 98 11.92 7.05 -12.50
C HIS A 98 12.67 5.93 -11.76
N LEU A 99 12.61 5.92 -10.43
CA LEU A 99 13.23 4.86 -9.62
C LEU A 99 12.57 3.50 -9.87
N LYS A 100 11.23 3.46 -9.96
CA LYS A 100 10.51 2.22 -10.28
C LYS A 100 10.86 1.71 -11.69
N LYS A 101 10.94 2.60 -12.68
CA LYS A 101 11.37 2.25 -14.04
C LYS A 101 12.80 1.68 -14.07
N GLU A 102 13.74 2.32 -13.39
CA GLU A 102 15.13 1.83 -13.30
C GLU A 102 15.22 0.45 -12.63
N ILE A 103 14.48 0.25 -11.54
CA ILE A 103 14.52 -1.04 -10.85
C ILE A 103 13.83 -2.14 -11.66
N PHE A 104 12.76 -1.83 -12.41
CA PHE A 104 12.09 -2.80 -13.27
C PHE A 104 12.97 -3.29 -14.42
N LEU A 105 13.79 -2.42 -14.99
CA LEU A 105 14.82 -2.83 -15.98
C LEU A 105 15.82 -3.83 -15.38
N LYS A 106 16.31 -3.55 -14.15
CA LYS A 106 17.23 -4.48 -13.47
C LYS A 106 16.56 -5.81 -13.10
N ILE A 107 15.30 -5.75 -12.67
CA ILE A 107 14.51 -6.94 -12.35
C ILE A 107 14.32 -7.79 -13.61
N GLU A 108 13.98 -7.19 -14.75
CA GLU A 108 13.77 -7.89 -16.00
C GLU A 108 15.03 -8.62 -16.47
N ASP A 109 16.20 -7.96 -16.36
CA ASP A 109 17.49 -8.53 -16.77
C ASP A 109 17.91 -9.74 -15.93
N LEU A 110 17.53 -9.77 -14.64
CA LEU A 110 18.05 -10.75 -13.67
C LEU A 110 17.03 -11.83 -13.30
N ALA A 111 15.73 -11.52 -13.34
CA ALA A 111 14.70 -12.48 -12.99
C ALA A 111 14.42 -13.47 -14.11
N PRO A 112 14.03 -14.73 -13.79
CA PRO A 112 13.64 -15.70 -14.79
C PRO A 112 12.50 -15.17 -15.68
N ILE A 113 12.52 -15.58 -16.96
CA ILE A 113 11.53 -15.12 -17.95
C ILE A 113 10.08 -15.49 -17.58
N HIS A 114 9.89 -16.52 -16.79
CA HIS A 114 8.58 -16.94 -16.32
C HIS A 114 8.09 -16.14 -15.10
N ALA A 115 8.97 -15.42 -14.42
CA ALA A 115 8.61 -14.69 -13.19
C ALA A 115 7.62 -13.56 -13.48
N ILE A 116 6.59 -13.43 -12.64
CA ILE A 116 5.72 -12.26 -12.65
C ILE A 116 6.39 -11.12 -11.92
N LEU A 117 6.24 -9.92 -12.47
CA LEU A 117 6.81 -8.69 -11.94
C LEU A 117 5.69 -7.81 -11.40
N ALA A 118 5.64 -7.66 -10.09
CA ALA A 118 4.60 -6.86 -9.44
C ALA A 118 5.18 -5.57 -8.85
N THR A 119 4.41 -4.49 -8.89
CA THR A 119 4.72 -3.23 -8.19
C THR A 119 3.68 -2.94 -7.13
N ASN A 120 4.13 -2.51 -5.94
CA ASN A 120 3.25 -2.08 -4.85
C ASN A 120 3.02 -0.57 -4.88
N THR A 121 2.91 0.04 -6.04
CA THR A 121 2.52 1.45 -6.14
C THR A 121 1.08 1.67 -5.68
N SER A 122 0.81 2.84 -5.10
CA SER A 122 -0.54 3.26 -4.70
C SER A 122 -1.21 4.21 -5.69
N SER A 123 -0.44 4.79 -6.61
CA SER A 123 -0.95 5.87 -7.46
C SER A 123 -0.28 5.99 -8.83
N LEU A 124 0.92 5.43 -9.01
CA LEU A 124 1.65 5.55 -10.27
C LEU A 124 1.07 4.61 -11.35
N PRO A 125 0.99 5.05 -12.62
CA PRO A 125 0.49 4.24 -13.71
C PRO A 125 1.31 2.96 -13.91
N ILE A 126 0.67 1.80 -13.80
CA ILE A 126 1.30 0.49 -14.02
C ILE A 126 1.78 0.35 -15.46
N SER A 127 0.99 0.86 -16.41
CA SER A 127 1.32 0.88 -17.84
C SER A 127 2.65 1.58 -18.15
N GLU A 128 2.96 2.68 -17.44
CA GLU A 128 4.23 3.37 -17.63
C GLU A 128 5.42 2.55 -17.12
N ILE A 129 5.26 1.83 -16.02
CA ILE A 129 6.29 0.92 -15.48
C ILE A 129 6.45 -0.28 -16.43
N ALA A 130 5.35 -0.91 -16.82
CA ALA A 130 5.34 -2.07 -17.70
C ALA A 130 5.96 -1.77 -19.07
N ASN A 131 5.69 -0.61 -19.65
CA ASN A 131 6.22 -0.21 -20.96
C ASN A 131 7.74 0.05 -20.95
N THR A 132 8.41 0.08 -19.80
CA THR A 132 9.88 0.11 -19.75
C THR A 132 10.50 -1.27 -19.96
N THR A 133 9.75 -2.34 -19.75
CA THR A 133 10.18 -3.73 -19.91
C THR A 133 9.89 -4.24 -21.33
N ASN A 134 10.61 -5.28 -21.75
CA ASN A 134 10.39 -5.97 -23.03
C ASN A 134 9.22 -6.97 -22.96
N CYS A 135 8.80 -7.34 -21.74
CA CYS A 135 7.73 -8.30 -21.46
C CYS A 135 6.64 -7.68 -20.57
N PRO A 136 5.95 -6.60 -21.04
CA PRO A 136 4.95 -5.92 -20.25
C PRO A 136 3.79 -6.83 -19.81
N GLU A 137 3.49 -7.90 -20.56
CA GLU A 137 2.39 -8.83 -20.26
C GLU A 137 2.54 -9.56 -18.92
N ARG A 138 3.76 -9.63 -18.35
CA ARG A 138 4.03 -10.22 -17.03
C ARG A 138 4.11 -9.18 -15.89
N VAL A 139 3.82 -7.92 -16.18
CA VAL A 139 3.81 -6.84 -15.18
C VAL A 139 2.40 -6.59 -14.67
N ILE A 140 2.24 -6.45 -13.34
CA ILE A 140 0.95 -6.18 -12.68
C ILE A 140 1.14 -5.31 -11.44
N GLY A 141 0.16 -4.49 -11.10
CA GLY A 141 0.08 -3.84 -9.80
C GLY A 141 -0.44 -4.80 -8.74
N MET A 142 0.26 -4.90 -7.62
CA MET A 142 -0.18 -5.59 -6.40
C MET A 142 -0.17 -4.59 -5.25
N HIS A 143 -1.26 -3.82 -5.13
CA HIS A 143 -1.38 -2.76 -4.15
C HIS A 143 -1.84 -3.31 -2.80
N PHE A 144 -0.90 -3.42 -1.87
CA PHE A 144 -1.12 -3.83 -0.49
C PHE A 144 -1.45 -2.63 0.40
N PHE A 145 -2.10 -2.90 1.54
CA PHE A 145 -2.50 -1.89 2.51
C PHE A 145 -1.74 -2.04 3.83
N ASN A 146 -1.33 -0.92 4.40
CA ASN A 146 -0.61 -0.89 5.68
C ASN A 146 -1.58 -0.98 6.88
N PRO A 147 -1.34 -1.83 7.87
CA PRO A 147 -0.26 -2.84 7.98
C PRO A 147 -0.55 -4.11 7.16
N VAL A 148 0.39 -4.50 6.29
CA VAL A 148 0.20 -5.62 5.34
C VAL A 148 -0.26 -6.92 6.00
N PRO A 149 0.28 -7.36 7.15
CA PRO A 149 -0.17 -8.61 7.78
C PRO A 149 -1.61 -8.57 8.32
N ILE A 150 -2.17 -7.38 8.53
CA ILE A 150 -3.51 -7.19 9.14
C ILE A 150 -4.58 -6.93 8.07
N MET A 151 -4.24 -6.12 7.07
CA MET A 151 -5.18 -5.69 6.04
C MET A 151 -5.47 -6.85 5.09
N LYS A 152 -6.76 -7.18 4.94
CA LYS A 152 -7.18 -8.32 4.12
C LYS A 152 -7.22 -8.02 2.63
N LEU A 153 -7.43 -6.76 2.24
CA LEU A 153 -7.56 -6.39 0.84
C LEU A 153 -6.21 -6.39 0.12
N LEU A 154 -6.20 -6.93 -1.10
CA LEU A 154 -5.17 -6.77 -2.11
C LEU A 154 -5.82 -6.30 -3.41
N GLU A 155 -5.46 -5.12 -3.87
CA GLU A 155 -5.95 -4.55 -5.12
C GLU A 155 -4.98 -4.91 -6.24
N LEU A 156 -5.45 -5.72 -7.18
CA LEU A 156 -4.70 -6.12 -8.38
C LEU A 156 -5.02 -5.13 -9.49
N VAL A 157 -3.99 -4.47 -10.00
CA VAL A 157 -4.14 -3.43 -11.01
C VAL A 157 -3.57 -3.92 -12.33
N LYS A 158 -4.44 -4.14 -13.31
CA LYS A 158 -4.05 -4.59 -14.64
C LYS A 158 -4.02 -3.42 -15.63
N HIS A 159 -2.99 -3.38 -16.45
CA HIS A 159 -2.93 -2.53 -17.63
C HIS A 159 -3.32 -3.31 -18.91
N GLU A 160 -3.47 -2.63 -20.03
CA GLU A 160 -4.01 -3.21 -21.27
C GLU A 160 -3.23 -4.41 -21.80
N LYS A 161 -1.91 -4.43 -21.62
CA LYS A 161 -1.03 -5.51 -22.10
C LYS A 161 -0.85 -6.65 -21.10
N CYS A 162 -1.38 -6.54 -19.86
CA CYS A 162 -1.24 -7.57 -18.84
C CYS A 162 -1.89 -8.87 -19.30
N SER A 163 -1.16 -9.99 -19.27
CA SER A 163 -1.68 -11.28 -19.72
C SER A 163 -2.71 -11.85 -18.75
N LYS A 164 -3.58 -12.73 -19.28
CA LYS A 164 -4.57 -13.43 -18.47
C LYS A 164 -3.89 -14.34 -17.43
N GLU A 165 -2.81 -14.99 -17.82
CA GLU A 165 -2.01 -15.87 -16.98
C GLU A 165 -1.40 -15.10 -15.79
N THR A 166 -0.88 -13.88 -16.04
CA THR A 166 -0.37 -12.99 -14.99
C THR A 166 -1.47 -12.61 -14.00
N ILE A 167 -2.66 -12.26 -14.48
CA ILE A 167 -3.80 -11.90 -13.64
C ILE A 167 -4.24 -13.10 -12.79
N GLU A 168 -4.42 -14.28 -13.39
CA GLU A 168 -4.87 -15.49 -12.71
C GLU A 168 -3.86 -15.91 -11.62
N LEU A 169 -2.55 -15.82 -11.92
CA LEU A 169 -1.53 -16.14 -10.94
C LEU A 169 -1.50 -15.11 -9.80
N ALA A 170 -1.61 -13.82 -10.08
CA ALA A 170 -1.67 -12.80 -9.05
C ALA A 170 -2.90 -12.96 -8.12
N GLN A 171 -4.05 -13.39 -8.68
CA GLN A 171 -5.24 -13.72 -7.89
C GLN A 171 -5.01 -14.93 -6.99
N SER A 172 -4.39 -16.00 -7.51
CA SER A 172 -4.03 -17.18 -6.72
C SER A 172 -3.08 -16.83 -5.58
N VAL A 173 -2.04 -16.06 -5.89
CA VAL A 173 -1.07 -15.53 -4.91
C VAL A 173 -1.77 -14.77 -3.78
N GLY A 174 -2.67 -13.86 -4.12
CA GLY A 174 -3.44 -13.11 -3.13
C GLY A 174 -4.28 -14.03 -2.23
N GLN A 175 -4.94 -15.02 -2.80
CA GLN A 175 -5.73 -16.00 -2.04
C GLN A 175 -4.85 -16.86 -1.11
N GLU A 176 -3.71 -17.33 -1.59
CA GLU A 176 -2.75 -18.10 -0.80
C GLU A 176 -2.16 -17.28 0.37
N MET A 177 -2.03 -15.95 0.20
CA MET A 177 -1.68 -15.01 1.27
C MET A 177 -2.83 -14.76 2.27
N GLY A 178 -4.00 -15.35 2.09
CA GLY A 178 -5.19 -15.08 2.89
C GLY A 178 -5.77 -13.67 2.65
N LYS A 179 -5.52 -13.08 1.48
CA LYS A 179 -6.07 -11.79 1.05
C LYS A 179 -7.35 -11.98 0.23
N GLU A 180 -8.23 -11.00 0.33
CA GLU A 180 -9.32 -10.83 -0.61
C GLU A 180 -8.85 -9.93 -1.75
N THR A 181 -8.90 -10.45 -2.97
CA THR A 181 -8.40 -9.73 -4.15
C THR A 181 -9.55 -9.05 -4.89
N ILE A 182 -9.32 -7.82 -5.32
CA ILE A 182 -10.14 -7.16 -6.33
C ILE A 182 -9.28 -6.88 -7.56
N LEU A 183 -9.88 -6.96 -8.75
CA LEU A 183 -9.21 -6.65 -10.00
C LEU A 183 -9.70 -5.32 -10.53
N VAL A 184 -8.80 -4.38 -10.74
CA VAL A 184 -9.10 -3.05 -11.25
C VAL A 184 -8.24 -2.72 -12.47
N ASN A 185 -8.71 -1.79 -13.29
CA ASN A 185 -7.92 -1.29 -14.42
C ASN A 185 -6.91 -0.24 -13.91
N ASP A 186 -5.82 -0.07 -14.66
CA ASP A 186 -4.80 0.96 -14.44
C ASP A 186 -5.36 2.35 -14.79
N VAL A 187 -6.08 2.93 -13.84
CA VAL A 187 -6.66 4.28 -13.92
C VAL A 187 -6.21 5.08 -12.69
N PRO A 188 -6.05 6.39 -12.80
CA PRO A 188 -5.58 7.22 -11.68
C PRO A 188 -6.38 6.99 -10.39
N GLY A 189 -5.65 6.72 -9.28
CA GLY A 189 -6.21 6.45 -7.96
C GLY A 189 -6.82 5.07 -7.79
N PHE A 190 -6.76 4.22 -8.80
CA PHE A 190 -7.33 2.86 -8.80
C PHE A 190 -8.79 2.89 -8.28
N ALA A 191 -9.22 1.93 -7.47
CA ALA A 191 -10.55 1.99 -6.84
C ALA A 191 -10.47 2.60 -5.42
N THR A 192 -9.57 2.11 -4.58
CA THR A 192 -9.56 2.43 -3.16
C THR A 192 -9.05 3.83 -2.87
N SER A 193 -7.96 4.26 -3.49
CA SER A 193 -7.40 5.59 -3.29
C SER A 193 -8.38 6.67 -3.77
N ARG A 194 -8.96 6.48 -4.97
CA ARG A 194 -9.92 7.41 -5.55
C ARG A 194 -11.17 7.56 -4.65
N LEU A 195 -11.81 6.47 -4.26
CA LEU A 195 -12.99 6.51 -3.38
C LEU A 195 -12.65 7.13 -2.02
N GLY A 196 -11.52 6.75 -1.44
CA GLY A 196 -11.10 7.25 -0.14
C GLY A 196 -10.85 8.75 -0.10
N VAL A 197 -10.15 9.30 -1.13
CA VAL A 197 -9.84 10.75 -1.15
C VAL A 197 -11.06 11.59 -1.50
N VAL A 198 -11.93 11.13 -2.40
CA VAL A 198 -13.17 11.84 -2.77
C VAL A 198 -14.13 11.90 -1.58
N LEU A 199 -14.34 10.78 -0.90
CA LEU A 199 -15.17 10.75 0.31
C LEU A 199 -14.62 11.67 1.40
N GLY A 200 -13.30 11.68 1.62
CA GLY A 200 -12.64 12.56 2.58
C GLY A 200 -12.76 14.04 2.20
N ASN A 201 -12.62 14.36 0.92
CA ASN A 201 -12.75 15.73 0.44
C ASN A 201 -14.18 16.27 0.60
N GLU A 202 -15.21 15.44 0.31
CA GLU A 202 -16.59 15.82 0.52
C GLU A 202 -16.89 16.00 2.02
N ALA A 203 -16.38 15.13 2.89
CA ALA A 203 -16.53 15.28 4.34
C ALA A 203 -15.89 16.58 4.87
N ILE A 204 -14.71 16.97 4.35
CA ILE A 204 -14.07 18.25 4.68
C ILE A 204 -14.91 19.42 4.19
N LYS A 205 -15.50 19.32 3.01
CA LYS A 205 -16.43 20.33 2.48
C LYS A 205 -17.66 20.48 3.36
N MET A 206 -18.28 19.37 3.78
CA MET A 206 -19.42 19.38 4.72
C MET A 206 -19.06 20.08 6.04
N LEU A 207 -17.87 19.77 6.60
CA LEU A 207 -17.35 20.46 7.79
C LEU A 207 -17.21 21.97 7.57
N SER A 208 -16.64 22.39 6.44
CA SER A 208 -16.48 23.80 6.09
C SER A 208 -17.79 24.57 5.92
N GLN A 209 -18.86 23.85 5.54
CA GLN A 209 -20.21 24.40 5.36
C GLN A 209 -21.01 24.42 6.66
N GLY A 210 -20.46 23.93 7.78
CA GLY A 210 -21.16 23.84 9.06
C GLY A 210 -22.35 22.85 9.04
N VAL A 211 -22.28 21.79 8.22
CA VAL A 211 -23.34 20.78 8.17
C VAL A 211 -23.45 20.05 9.49
N ALA A 212 -22.31 19.71 10.10
CA ALA A 212 -22.21 19.08 11.41
C ALA A 212 -20.78 19.19 11.93
N SER A 213 -20.56 18.85 13.20
CA SER A 213 -19.21 18.73 13.78
C SER A 213 -18.42 17.61 13.09
N ALA A 214 -17.09 17.66 13.20
CA ALA A 214 -16.22 16.61 12.64
C ALA A 214 -16.56 15.23 13.22
N SER A 215 -16.86 15.16 14.51
CA SER A 215 -17.27 13.94 15.20
C SER A 215 -18.60 13.39 14.67
N ASP A 216 -19.58 14.25 14.42
CA ASP A 216 -20.88 13.84 13.92
C ASP A 216 -20.83 13.37 12.46
N ILE A 217 -20.05 14.04 11.59
CA ILE A 217 -19.80 13.58 10.22
C ILE A 217 -19.18 12.18 10.23
N ASP A 218 -18.15 11.98 11.04
CA ASP A 218 -17.51 10.67 11.19
C ASP A 218 -18.47 9.61 11.75
N THR A 219 -19.30 10.00 12.73
CA THR A 219 -20.28 9.11 13.35
C THR A 219 -21.37 8.71 12.36
N ALA A 220 -21.82 9.63 11.51
CA ALA A 220 -22.80 9.33 10.46
C ALA A 220 -22.32 8.21 9.53
N MET A 221 -21.06 8.25 9.12
CA MET A 221 -20.50 7.19 8.27
C MET A 221 -20.24 5.88 9.03
N LYS A 222 -19.78 5.95 10.28
CA LYS A 222 -19.54 4.76 11.10
C LYS A 222 -20.84 4.03 11.42
N LEU A 223 -21.90 4.74 11.82
CA LEU A 223 -23.14 4.11 12.26
C LEU A 223 -24.16 3.95 11.14
N GLY A 224 -24.26 4.92 10.23
CA GLY A 224 -25.20 4.88 9.11
C GLY A 224 -24.77 3.90 8.00
N TYR A 225 -23.48 3.82 7.70
CA TYR A 225 -22.94 2.98 6.61
C TYR A 225 -22.03 1.85 7.12
N LYS A 226 -21.83 1.70 8.43
CA LYS A 226 -20.97 0.69 9.07
C LYS A 226 -19.49 0.79 8.65
N HIS A 227 -19.01 1.99 8.36
CA HIS A 227 -17.60 2.19 8.15
C HIS A 227 -16.81 1.94 9.45
N PRO A 228 -15.67 1.26 9.41
CA PRO A 228 -14.87 1.01 10.63
C PRO A 228 -14.30 2.30 11.22
N MET A 229 -14.12 3.32 10.38
CA MET A 229 -13.57 4.63 10.73
C MET A 229 -14.28 5.71 9.91
N GLY A 230 -14.48 6.89 10.49
CA GLY A 230 -15.07 8.01 9.78
C GLY A 230 -14.12 8.63 8.75
N PRO A 231 -14.63 9.33 7.73
CA PRO A 231 -13.83 9.85 6.62
C PRO A 231 -12.82 10.95 7.04
N LEU A 232 -13.17 11.74 8.06
CA LEU A 232 -12.29 12.80 8.57
C LEU A 232 -11.18 12.22 9.45
N GLU A 233 -11.50 11.26 10.30
CA GLU A 233 -10.51 10.50 11.07
C GLU A 233 -9.55 9.74 10.16
N LEU A 234 -10.06 9.08 9.12
CA LEU A 234 -9.24 8.40 8.13
C LEU A 234 -8.34 9.38 7.34
N SER A 235 -8.84 10.61 7.11
CA SER A 235 -8.05 11.64 6.44
C SER A 235 -6.83 12.05 7.26
N ASP A 236 -7.00 12.24 8.56
CA ASP A 236 -5.91 12.53 9.49
C ASP A 236 -4.93 11.35 9.64
N LEU A 237 -5.43 10.13 9.59
CA LEU A 237 -4.59 8.93 9.70
C LEU A 237 -3.68 8.76 8.48
N VAL A 238 -4.22 8.97 7.28
CA VAL A 238 -3.47 8.88 6.01
C VAL A 238 -2.51 10.05 5.86
N GLY A 239 -2.94 11.23 6.26
CA GLY A 239 -2.24 12.50 6.12
C GLY A 239 -2.92 13.42 5.11
N LEU A 240 -3.20 14.64 5.54
CA LEU A 240 -3.92 15.63 4.75
C LEU A 240 -3.13 16.10 3.53
N ASP A 241 -1.80 16.18 3.64
CA ASP A 241 -0.90 16.44 2.52
C ASP A 241 -0.97 15.36 1.45
N VAL A 242 -0.92 14.09 1.85
CA VAL A 242 -1.05 12.95 0.93
C VAL A 242 -2.40 12.98 0.20
N ARG A 243 -3.49 13.25 0.93
CA ARG A 243 -4.82 13.36 0.32
C ARG A 243 -4.93 14.51 -0.66
N ARG A 244 -4.40 15.67 -0.31
CA ARG A 244 -4.34 16.84 -1.19
C ARG A 244 -3.61 16.52 -2.50
N ASP A 245 -2.45 15.87 -2.39
CA ASP A 245 -1.60 15.58 -3.54
C ASP A 245 -2.25 14.52 -4.47
N ILE A 246 -2.93 13.51 -3.91
CA ILE A 246 -3.71 12.54 -4.69
C ILE A 246 -4.89 13.24 -5.40
N LEU A 247 -5.63 14.11 -4.72
CA LEU A 247 -6.74 14.86 -5.32
C LEU A 247 -6.26 15.74 -6.48
N ASN A 248 -5.15 16.46 -6.32
CA ASN A 248 -4.56 17.24 -7.40
C ASN A 248 -4.17 16.36 -8.59
N SER A 249 -3.53 15.22 -8.33
CA SER A 249 -3.17 14.26 -9.37
C SER A 249 -4.39 13.72 -10.11
N LEU A 250 -5.50 13.44 -9.41
CA LEU A 250 -6.76 13.03 -10.03
C LEU A 250 -7.34 14.12 -10.90
N ALA A 251 -7.39 15.37 -10.42
CA ALA A 251 -7.91 16.50 -11.17
C ALA A 251 -7.12 16.71 -12.48
N GLU A 252 -5.80 16.63 -12.42
CA GLU A 252 -4.93 16.74 -13.60
C GLU A 252 -5.08 15.56 -14.56
N SER A 253 -5.13 14.33 -14.04
CA SER A 253 -5.19 13.13 -14.87
C SER A 253 -6.54 12.98 -15.60
N PHE A 254 -7.62 13.44 -15.00
CA PHE A 254 -8.97 13.38 -15.60
C PHE A 254 -9.41 14.67 -16.27
N ASP A 255 -8.60 15.74 -16.18
CA ASP A 255 -8.98 17.10 -16.59
C ASP A 255 -10.34 17.51 -16.01
N ASP A 256 -10.53 17.23 -14.70
CA ASP A 256 -11.79 17.40 -13.99
C ASP A 256 -11.57 18.11 -12.65
N GLU A 257 -11.97 19.39 -12.60
CA GLU A 257 -11.85 20.25 -11.42
C GLU A 257 -12.69 19.77 -10.22
N SER A 258 -13.64 18.86 -10.40
CA SER A 258 -14.42 18.28 -9.30
C SER A 258 -13.58 17.47 -8.31
N TYR A 259 -12.40 17.00 -8.75
CA TYR A 259 -11.43 16.33 -7.88
C TYR A 259 -10.55 17.28 -7.08
N ARG A 260 -10.54 18.58 -7.40
CA ARG A 260 -9.64 19.52 -6.67
C ARG A 260 -9.86 19.46 -5.15
N PRO A 261 -8.79 19.52 -4.38
CA PRO A 261 -8.89 19.58 -2.92
C PRO A 261 -9.67 20.82 -2.49
N HIS A 262 -10.58 20.63 -1.53
CA HIS A 262 -11.34 21.74 -0.96
C HIS A 262 -10.39 22.78 -0.35
N PRO A 263 -10.69 24.11 -0.43
CA PRO A 263 -9.81 25.15 0.12
C PRO A 263 -9.42 24.95 1.59
N MET A 264 -10.33 24.44 2.43
CA MET A 264 -10.04 24.09 3.81
C MET A 264 -8.93 23.04 3.93
N LEU A 265 -8.88 22.02 3.07
CA LEU A 265 -7.79 21.04 3.04
C LEU A 265 -6.46 21.70 2.71
N ASN A 266 -6.45 22.58 1.71
CA ASN A 266 -5.25 23.33 1.32
C ASN A 266 -4.73 24.22 2.48
N ASN A 267 -5.64 24.88 3.18
CA ASN A 267 -5.28 25.73 4.34
C ASN A 267 -4.67 24.90 5.46
N LEU A 268 -5.31 23.78 5.84
CA LEU A 268 -4.79 22.87 6.88
C LEU A 268 -3.38 22.37 6.55
N VAL A 269 -3.15 22.00 5.30
CA VAL A 269 -1.81 21.54 4.87
C VAL A 269 -0.80 22.70 4.91
N SER A 270 -1.18 23.91 4.48
CA SER A 270 -0.31 25.08 4.50
C SER A 270 0.09 25.49 5.90
N GLU A 271 -0.78 25.26 6.89
CA GLU A 271 -0.53 25.51 8.32
C GLU A 271 0.32 24.42 8.98
N GLY A 272 0.68 23.33 8.26
CA GLY A 272 1.38 22.18 8.82
C GLY A 272 0.49 21.26 9.65
N SER A 273 -0.83 21.44 9.61
CA SER A 273 -1.83 20.54 10.24
C SER A 273 -2.04 19.32 9.35
N LEU A 274 -1.10 18.34 9.41
CA LEU A 274 -1.06 17.21 8.47
C LEU A 274 -1.76 15.94 8.98
N GLY A 275 -2.45 16.01 10.10
CA GLY A 275 -3.12 14.88 10.71
C GLY A 275 -2.34 14.25 11.86
N ARG A 276 -2.54 12.94 12.08
CA ARG A 276 -1.97 12.23 13.23
C ARG A 276 -0.45 12.31 13.31
N LYS A 277 0.25 12.34 12.17
CA LYS A 277 1.73 12.41 12.11
C LYS A 277 2.32 13.70 12.69
N THR A 278 1.55 14.80 12.64
CA THR A 278 1.91 16.10 13.25
C THR A 278 1.14 16.37 14.54
N LYS A 279 0.39 15.37 15.05
CA LYS A 279 -0.52 15.48 16.20
C LYS A 279 -1.64 16.51 16.03
N LYS A 280 -1.76 17.12 14.87
CA LYS A 280 -2.79 18.10 14.52
C LYS A 280 -3.19 17.96 13.06
N GLY A 281 -4.48 17.82 12.81
CA GLY A 281 -5.10 17.77 11.49
C GLY A 281 -6.50 18.36 11.57
N ILE A 282 -7.51 17.61 11.17
CA ILE A 282 -8.92 17.92 11.44
C ILE A 282 -9.21 17.73 12.93
N TYR A 283 -8.54 16.77 13.55
CA TYR A 283 -8.53 16.54 14.99
C TYR A 283 -7.19 16.91 15.61
N VAL A 284 -7.20 17.09 16.93
CA VAL A 284 -5.97 17.06 17.74
C VAL A 284 -5.77 15.65 18.26
N TRP A 285 -4.55 15.13 18.15
CA TRP A 285 -4.17 13.77 18.50
C TRP A 285 -3.24 13.76 19.71
N ASP A 286 -3.61 13.02 20.73
CA ASP A 286 -2.79 12.76 21.92
C ASP A 286 -2.71 11.26 22.22
N GLU A 287 -2.11 10.90 23.37
CA GLU A 287 -1.98 9.51 23.81
C GLU A 287 -3.33 8.83 24.11
N ASN A 288 -4.36 9.64 24.42
CA ASN A 288 -5.70 9.17 24.74
C ASN A 288 -6.61 9.06 23.50
N GLY A 289 -6.10 9.46 22.33
CA GLY A 289 -6.85 9.38 21.07
C GLY A 289 -6.98 10.72 20.34
N LYS A 290 -8.17 11.00 19.82
CA LYS A 290 -8.47 12.22 19.07
C LYS A 290 -9.48 13.10 19.81
N LYS A 291 -9.35 14.42 19.63
CA LYS A 291 -10.29 15.45 20.11
C LYS A 291 -10.65 16.40 18.98
N GLU A 292 -11.85 16.93 18.99
CA GLU A 292 -12.25 17.98 18.07
C GLU A 292 -11.44 19.26 18.31
N ARG A 293 -11.32 20.05 17.28
CA ARG A 293 -10.65 21.38 17.32
C ARG A 293 -11.71 22.45 17.50
N ASP A 294 -11.47 23.38 18.43
CA ASP A 294 -12.34 24.54 18.69
C ASP A 294 -12.18 25.63 17.61
N ASP A 295 -11.11 25.57 16.81
CA ASP A 295 -10.77 26.57 15.78
C ASP A 295 -11.25 26.19 14.37
N LEU A 296 -11.97 25.07 14.21
CA LEU A 296 -12.63 24.68 12.97
C LEU A 296 -14.14 24.96 13.04
N PRO A 297 -14.83 25.10 11.88
CA PRO A 297 -16.27 25.26 11.83
C PRO A 297 -16.98 24.11 12.54
N ILE A 298 -18.08 24.43 13.26
CA ILE A 298 -19.01 23.48 13.88
C ILE A 298 -20.29 23.46 13.06
#